data_48cd97c11b7c4e6a1e6723a59350c6bb
#
_entry.id   48cd97c11b7c4e6a1e6723a59350c6bb
#
_cell.length_a   1.000
_cell.length_b   1.000
_cell.length_c   1.000
_cell.angle_alpha   90.00
_cell.angle_beta   90.00
_cell.angle_gamma   90.00
#
_symmetry.space_group_name_H-M   'P 1'
#
loop_
_entity.id
_entity.type
_entity.pdbx_description
1 polymer ?
#
loop_
_entity_poly.entity_id
_entity_poly.type
_entity_poly.pdbx_seq_one_letter_code
_entity_poly.pdbx_strand_id
1 'polypeptide(L)'
;MVTKLLFEKKKCIGVEVKNKNKLSTFMTSKEVILSGGAINSPQILELSGIGNSSILKKNGIEPIHHLVGVGENLRDHIAPRIIYRVKKEGISYNDKAGGINLIKQVFKYMFKRDGFLALPSAPVVGFFKTRKELASSDIQVHFIPYLSLIHI
;
A
#
# COMPACT_ATOMS: atom_id res chain seq x y z
N MET A 1 16.36 5.28 5.94
CA MET A 1 15.84 5.17 4.54
C MET A 1 16.99 4.73 3.64
N VAL A 2 16.78 3.73 2.80
CA VAL A 2 17.74 3.33 1.76
C VAL A 2 17.80 4.43 0.71
N THR A 3 18.99 4.89 0.36
CA THR A 3 19.21 5.95 -0.64
C THR A 3 19.59 5.38 -1.99
N LYS A 4 20.38 4.32 -2.01
CA LYS A 4 20.75 3.59 -3.23
C LYS A 4 21.34 2.22 -2.95
N LEU A 5 21.39 1.41 -3.99
CA LEU A 5 22.15 0.15 -4.04
C LEU A 5 23.60 0.45 -4.42
N LEU A 6 24.51 -0.38 -3.91
CA LEU A 6 25.94 -0.28 -4.21
C LEU A 6 26.33 -1.38 -5.17
N PHE A 7 27.07 -1.03 -6.21
CA PHE A 7 27.50 -1.96 -7.26
C PHE A 7 29.01 -1.98 -7.41
N GLU A 8 29.54 -3.14 -7.63
CA GLU A 8 30.87 -3.36 -8.17
C GLU A 8 30.70 -4.00 -9.56
N LYS A 9 31.00 -3.23 -10.60
CA LYS A 9 30.66 -3.58 -11.98
C LYS A 9 29.13 -3.82 -12.12
N LYS A 10 28.69 -5.06 -12.32
CA LYS A 10 27.27 -5.46 -12.41
C LYS A 10 26.77 -6.26 -11.20
N LYS A 11 27.60 -6.42 -10.17
CA LYS A 11 27.24 -7.16 -8.95
C LYS A 11 26.78 -6.18 -7.88
N CYS A 12 25.58 -6.39 -7.34
CA CYS A 12 25.12 -5.65 -6.17
C CYS A 12 25.87 -6.15 -4.94
N ILE A 13 26.55 -5.24 -4.24
CA ILE A 13 27.42 -5.56 -3.11
C ILE A 13 26.89 -4.99 -1.78
N GLY A 14 25.82 -4.22 -1.79
CA GLY A 14 25.29 -3.64 -0.57
C GLY A 14 24.31 -2.50 -0.82
N VAL A 15 24.03 -1.78 0.25
CA VAL A 15 23.10 -0.63 0.25
C VAL A 15 23.68 0.55 1.00
N GLU A 16 23.34 1.75 0.57
CA GLU A 16 23.56 2.98 1.31
C GLU A 16 22.26 3.37 2.03
N VAL A 17 22.37 3.75 3.29
CA VAL A 17 21.26 4.11 4.16
C VAL A 17 21.50 5.46 4.78
N LYS A 18 20.51 6.35 4.69
CA LYS A 18 20.48 7.62 5.41
C LYS A 18 19.62 7.49 6.67
N ASN A 19 20.24 7.71 7.83
CA ASN A 19 19.54 7.79 9.11
C ASN A 19 19.77 9.20 9.70
N LYS A 20 18.69 9.99 9.77
CA LYS A 20 18.77 11.42 10.07
C LYS A 20 19.77 12.10 9.09
N ASN A 21 20.90 12.59 9.60
CA ASN A 21 21.95 13.25 8.78
C ASN A 21 23.18 12.38 8.55
N LYS A 22 23.16 11.10 8.97
CA LYS A 22 24.29 10.18 8.81
C LYS A 22 24.03 9.20 7.68
N LEU A 23 24.99 9.11 6.75
CA LEU A 23 25.04 8.05 5.75
C LEU A 23 25.83 6.86 6.31
N SER A 24 25.36 5.66 6.04
CA SER A 24 25.99 4.40 6.43
C SER A 24 25.84 3.39 5.30
N THR A 25 26.83 2.54 5.10
CA THR A 25 26.82 1.48 4.10
C THR A 25 26.72 0.12 4.79
N PHE A 26 25.93 -0.77 4.19
CA PHE A 26 25.81 -2.17 4.62
C PHE A 26 26.14 -3.05 3.44
N MET A 27 27.14 -3.90 3.61
CA MET A 27 27.61 -4.81 2.58
C MET A 27 26.92 -6.17 2.69
N THR A 28 26.74 -6.84 1.56
CA THR A 28 26.19 -8.20 1.52
C THR A 28 27.19 -9.17 0.89
N SER A 29 27.18 -10.41 1.37
CA SER A 29 27.99 -11.50 0.80
C SER A 29 27.29 -12.24 -0.34
N LYS A 30 25.94 -12.18 -0.40
CA LYS A 30 25.13 -12.90 -1.40
C LYS A 30 24.34 -11.96 -2.28
N GLU A 31 23.29 -11.36 -1.74
CA GLU A 31 22.30 -10.58 -2.49
C GLU A 31 21.66 -9.50 -1.63
N VAL A 32 21.01 -8.55 -2.29
CA VAL A 32 20.10 -7.57 -1.67
C VAL A 32 18.69 -7.87 -2.14
N ILE A 33 17.78 -8.09 -1.20
CA ILE A 33 16.37 -8.32 -1.48
C ILE A 33 15.64 -6.98 -1.37
N LEU A 34 15.09 -6.49 -2.50
CA LEU A 34 14.39 -5.23 -2.58
C LEU A 34 12.87 -5.45 -2.47
N SER A 35 12.29 -5.10 -1.33
CA SER A 35 10.86 -5.28 -1.00
C SER A 35 10.21 -3.97 -0.55
N GLY A 36 10.54 -2.86 -1.23
CA GLY A 36 10.04 -1.51 -0.90
C GLY A 36 8.64 -1.19 -1.42
N GLY A 37 7.96 -2.13 -2.06
CA GLY A 37 6.65 -1.94 -2.68
C GLY A 37 6.73 -1.32 -4.08
N ALA A 38 5.57 -1.11 -4.70
CA ALA A 38 5.44 -0.71 -6.11
C ALA A 38 6.01 0.68 -6.43
N ILE A 39 6.17 1.55 -5.43
CA ILE A 39 6.72 2.90 -5.60
C ILE A 39 8.18 2.94 -5.19
N ASN A 40 8.52 2.45 -3.97
CA ASN A 40 9.88 2.63 -3.45
C ASN A 40 10.91 1.70 -4.10
N SER A 41 10.51 0.49 -4.52
CA SER A 41 11.45 -0.43 -5.18
C SER A 41 11.97 0.13 -6.51
N PRO A 42 11.11 0.57 -7.45
CA PRO A 42 11.58 1.22 -8.67
C PRO A 42 12.36 2.51 -8.38
N GLN A 43 11.92 3.33 -7.41
CA GLN A 43 12.65 4.55 -7.03
C GLN A 43 14.07 4.24 -6.58
N ILE A 44 14.27 3.21 -5.73
CA ILE A 44 15.61 2.82 -5.28
C ILE A 44 16.45 2.31 -6.45
N LEU A 45 15.87 1.56 -7.39
CA LEU A 45 16.56 1.11 -8.60
C LEU A 45 17.02 2.29 -9.45
N GLU A 46 16.14 3.24 -9.75
CA GLU A 46 16.44 4.42 -10.55
C GLU A 46 17.52 5.30 -9.89
N LEU A 47 17.39 5.58 -8.58
CA LEU A 47 18.41 6.30 -7.82
C LEU A 47 19.76 5.58 -7.79
N SER A 48 19.75 4.28 -8.06
CA SER A 48 20.96 3.45 -8.13
C SER A 48 21.50 3.29 -9.56
N GLY A 49 20.93 3.99 -10.55
CA GLY A 49 21.38 3.93 -11.93
C GLY A 49 20.79 2.77 -12.73
N ILE A 50 19.72 2.13 -12.27
CA ILE A 50 19.01 1.06 -12.98
C ILE A 50 17.65 1.56 -13.43
N GLY A 51 17.43 1.71 -14.73
CA GLY A 51 16.20 2.24 -15.28
C GLY A 51 16.36 2.69 -16.72
N ASN A 52 15.43 3.54 -17.21
CA ASN A 52 15.55 4.14 -18.52
C ASN A 52 16.71 5.14 -18.54
N SER A 53 17.76 4.83 -19.28
CA SER A 53 18.99 5.64 -19.34
C SER A 53 18.75 7.10 -19.72
N SER A 54 17.77 7.41 -20.57
CA SER A 54 17.45 8.78 -20.95
C SER A 54 16.85 9.57 -19.78
N ILE A 55 15.95 8.93 -19.02
CA ILE A 55 15.34 9.51 -17.83
C ILE A 55 16.39 9.71 -16.72
N LEU A 56 17.24 8.70 -16.48
CA LEU A 56 18.30 8.76 -15.48
C LEU A 56 19.26 9.91 -15.77
N LYS A 57 19.77 10.01 -16.99
CA LYS A 57 20.70 11.10 -17.41
C LYS A 57 20.05 12.47 -17.27
N LYS A 58 18.77 12.62 -17.64
CA LYS A 58 18.03 13.88 -17.49
C LYS A 58 17.96 14.34 -16.03
N ASN A 59 17.97 13.40 -15.09
CA ASN A 59 17.95 13.65 -13.65
C ASN A 59 19.35 13.63 -13.01
N GLY A 60 20.43 13.64 -13.79
CA GLY A 60 21.81 13.68 -13.29
C GLY A 60 22.27 12.35 -12.68
N ILE A 61 21.62 11.24 -13.01
CA ILE A 61 21.98 9.91 -12.52
C ILE A 61 22.71 9.17 -13.64
N GLU A 62 23.93 8.69 -13.33
CA GLU A 62 24.70 7.89 -14.30
C GLU A 62 24.11 6.47 -14.42
N PRO A 63 23.70 6.04 -15.62
CA PRO A 63 23.13 4.71 -15.81
C PRO A 63 24.17 3.59 -15.64
N ILE A 64 23.90 2.68 -14.72
CA ILE A 64 24.65 1.42 -14.56
C ILE A 64 24.08 0.34 -15.45
N HIS A 65 22.73 0.30 -15.56
CA HIS A 65 22.04 -0.69 -16.38
C HIS A 65 20.76 -0.09 -17.00
N HIS A 66 20.65 -0.21 -18.32
CA HIS A 66 19.45 0.21 -19.05
C HIS A 66 18.34 -0.83 -18.90
N LEU A 67 17.25 -0.46 -18.22
CA LEU A 67 16.09 -1.33 -17.98
C LEU A 67 14.81 -0.49 -18.04
N VAL A 68 14.20 -0.43 -19.23
CA VAL A 68 13.07 0.48 -19.53
C VAL A 68 11.82 0.21 -18.69
N GLY A 69 11.64 -1.02 -18.19
CA GLY A 69 10.44 -1.39 -17.40
C GLY A 69 10.46 -0.91 -15.96
N VAL A 70 11.59 -0.38 -15.45
CA VAL A 70 11.66 0.13 -14.08
C VAL A 70 10.88 1.44 -13.99
N GLY A 71 9.95 1.50 -13.02
CA GLY A 71 9.08 2.66 -12.82
C GLY A 71 7.90 2.76 -13.76
N GLU A 72 7.78 1.85 -14.72
CA GLU A 72 6.72 1.86 -15.73
C GLU A 72 5.56 0.93 -15.36
N ASN A 73 4.42 1.12 -16.03
CA ASN A 73 3.23 0.26 -15.91
C ASN A 73 2.65 0.14 -14.50
N LEU A 74 2.79 1.16 -13.67
CA LEU A 74 2.11 1.20 -12.37
C LEU A 74 0.60 1.06 -12.58
N ARG A 75 0.01 0.11 -11.85
CA ARG A 75 -1.45 -0.11 -11.84
C ARG A 75 -1.94 -0.02 -10.42
N ASP A 76 -3.04 0.67 -10.24
CA ASP A 76 -3.74 0.76 -8.96
C ASP A 76 -5.25 0.63 -9.18
N HIS A 77 -5.98 0.33 -8.10
CA HIS A 77 -7.41 0.19 -8.14
C HIS A 77 -8.09 1.55 -8.20
N ILE A 78 -9.03 1.71 -9.13
CA ILE A 78 -9.97 2.84 -9.07
C ILE A 78 -11.05 2.46 -8.07
N ALA A 79 -11.15 3.19 -6.97
CA ALA A 79 -12.10 2.91 -5.89
C ALA A 79 -13.07 4.08 -5.68
N PRO A 80 -14.13 4.22 -6.50
CA PRO A 80 -15.17 5.21 -6.28
C PRO A 80 -15.94 4.87 -5.00
N ARG A 81 -16.25 5.89 -4.20
CA ARG A 81 -17.02 5.74 -2.97
C ARG A 81 -18.46 6.18 -3.21
N ILE A 82 -19.40 5.28 -2.98
CA ILE A 82 -20.84 5.57 -3.01
C ILE A 82 -21.34 5.53 -1.58
N ILE A 83 -21.91 6.64 -1.10
CA ILE A 83 -22.32 6.80 0.28
C ILE A 83 -23.84 6.84 0.33
N TYR A 84 -24.43 6.00 1.19
CA TYR A 84 -25.85 5.97 1.46
C TYR A 84 -26.11 6.27 2.94
N ARG A 85 -27.15 7.05 3.22
CA ARG A 85 -27.68 7.23 4.58
C ARG A 85 -28.67 6.11 4.89
N VAL A 86 -28.40 5.34 5.94
CA VAL A 86 -29.33 4.34 6.42
C VAL A 86 -30.45 5.02 7.21
N LYS A 87 -31.71 4.73 6.85
CA LYS A 87 -32.90 5.34 7.51
C LYS A 87 -33.16 4.77 8.90
N LYS A 88 -32.79 3.50 9.12
CA LYS A 88 -33.01 2.80 10.39
C LYS A 88 -31.80 3.00 11.30
N GLU A 89 -32.04 3.50 12.51
CA GLU A 89 -31.03 3.69 13.53
C GLU A 89 -30.49 2.37 14.08
N GLY A 90 -29.27 2.39 14.65
CA GLY A 90 -28.63 1.24 15.30
C GLY A 90 -28.03 0.22 14.37
N ILE A 91 -28.06 0.43 13.03
CA ILE A 91 -27.47 -0.48 12.05
C ILE A 91 -26.02 -0.14 11.78
N SER A 92 -25.68 1.13 11.65
CA SER A 92 -24.32 1.57 11.32
C SER A 92 -23.38 1.41 12.50
N TYR A 93 -22.07 1.29 12.21
CA TYR A 93 -21.08 1.32 13.29
C TYR A 93 -20.97 2.70 13.92
N ASN A 94 -21.29 3.78 13.17
CA ASN A 94 -21.34 5.12 13.71
C ASN A 94 -22.34 5.23 14.87
N ASP A 95 -23.51 4.59 14.77
CA ASP A 95 -24.50 4.59 15.83
C ASP A 95 -24.02 3.86 17.11
N LYS A 96 -23.13 2.88 16.94
CA LYS A 96 -22.56 2.08 18.02
C LYS A 96 -21.26 2.66 18.59
N ALA A 97 -20.60 3.56 17.84
CA ALA A 97 -19.28 4.10 18.18
C ALA A 97 -19.32 5.34 19.08
N GLY A 98 -20.51 5.83 19.47
CA GLY A 98 -20.68 7.05 20.27
C GLY A 98 -20.99 6.81 21.74
N GLY A 99 -20.51 7.72 22.62
CA GLY A 99 -20.89 7.79 24.02
C GLY A 99 -20.75 6.49 24.81
N ILE A 100 -21.73 6.22 25.67
CA ILE A 100 -21.76 5.00 26.53
C ILE A 100 -21.77 3.70 25.70
N ASN A 101 -22.30 3.74 24.47
CA ASN A 101 -22.33 2.56 23.60
C ASN A 101 -20.92 2.12 23.21
N LEU A 102 -20.00 3.04 22.94
CA LEU A 102 -18.61 2.70 22.65
C LEU A 102 -17.96 1.99 23.85
N ILE A 103 -18.18 2.48 25.06
CA ILE A 103 -17.66 1.85 26.28
C ILE A 103 -18.16 0.41 26.41
N LYS A 104 -19.47 0.19 26.21
CA LYS A 104 -20.05 -1.17 26.20
C LYS A 104 -19.41 -2.07 25.14
N GLN A 105 -19.13 -1.54 23.95
CA GLN A 105 -18.47 -2.32 22.89
C GLN A 105 -17.01 -2.65 23.22
N VAL A 106 -16.27 -1.71 23.86
CA VAL A 106 -14.91 -1.95 24.32
C VAL A 106 -14.89 -3.10 25.36
N PHE A 107 -15.75 -3.04 26.37
CA PHE A 107 -15.88 -4.14 27.34
C PHE A 107 -16.27 -5.47 26.68
N LYS A 108 -17.22 -5.44 25.76
CA LYS A 108 -17.63 -6.63 25.01
C LYS A 108 -16.46 -7.24 24.23
N TYR A 109 -15.65 -6.41 23.60
CA TYR A 109 -14.45 -6.86 22.89
C TYR A 109 -13.38 -7.39 23.81
N MET A 110 -13.10 -6.70 24.93
CA MET A 110 -12.06 -7.12 25.88
C MET A 110 -12.37 -8.48 26.52
N PHE A 111 -13.62 -8.69 26.94
CA PHE A 111 -14.00 -9.90 27.69
C PHE A 111 -14.49 -11.05 26.82
N LYS A 112 -15.13 -10.75 25.69
CA LYS A 112 -15.77 -11.77 24.83
C LYS A 112 -15.20 -11.85 23.43
N ARG A 113 -14.30 -10.94 23.02
CA ARG A 113 -13.80 -10.80 21.65
C ARG A 113 -14.94 -10.72 20.63
N ASP A 114 -16.03 -10.05 20.99
CA ASP A 114 -17.25 -9.93 20.20
C ASP A 114 -17.65 -8.45 20.00
N GLY A 115 -18.68 -8.20 19.17
CA GLY A 115 -19.17 -6.87 18.83
C GLY A 115 -18.51 -6.28 17.59
N PHE A 116 -18.87 -5.02 17.27
CA PHE A 116 -18.38 -4.41 16.02
C PHE A 116 -16.87 -4.17 16.01
N LEU A 117 -16.22 -4.07 17.18
CA LEU A 117 -14.76 -3.94 17.28
C LEU A 117 -14.01 -5.25 16.92
N ALA A 118 -14.71 -6.38 16.87
CA ALA A 118 -14.15 -7.65 16.43
C ALA A 118 -14.26 -7.87 14.90
N LEU A 119 -15.02 -7.02 14.22
CA LEU A 119 -15.25 -7.13 12.77
C LEU A 119 -14.24 -6.29 11.98
N PRO A 120 -13.85 -6.73 10.78
CA PRO A 120 -13.05 -5.92 9.88
C PRO A 120 -13.84 -4.68 9.43
N SER A 121 -13.12 -3.68 8.91
CA SER A 121 -13.72 -2.45 8.42
C SER A 121 -14.71 -2.67 7.28
N ALA A 122 -14.47 -3.67 6.44
CA ALA A 122 -15.36 -4.10 5.35
C ALA A 122 -15.77 -5.57 5.58
N PRO A 123 -16.80 -5.84 6.36
CA PRO A 123 -17.20 -7.20 6.72
C PRO A 123 -17.82 -7.98 5.56
N VAL A 124 -18.26 -7.30 4.53
CA VAL A 124 -18.84 -7.95 3.33
C VAL A 124 -18.09 -7.43 2.11
N VAL A 125 -17.65 -8.40 1.29
CA VAL A 125 -16.98 -8.14 0.01
C VAL A 125 -17.72 -8.94 -1.06
N GLY A 126 -18.04 -8.28 -2.18
CA GLY A 126 -18.67 -8.91 -3.34
C GLY A 126 -17.78 -8.79 -4.57
N PHE A 127 -17.79 -9.79 -5.42
CA PHE A 127 -17.10 -9.79 -6.70
C PHE A 127 -18.14 -9.96 -7.83
N PHE A 128 -18.10 -9.07 -8.81
CA PHE A 128 -19.06 -9.02 -9.89
C PHE A 128 -18.36 -8.96 -11.24
N LYS A 129 -19.04 -9.42 -12.26
CA LYS A 129 -18.63 -9.26 -13.65
C LYS A 129 -19.51 -8.20 -14.31
N THR A 130 -18.90 -7.20 -14.95
CA THR A 130 -19.64 -6.19 -15.73
C THR A 130 -20.21 -6.76 -17.01
N ARG A 131 -19.61 -7.85 -17.52
CA ARG A 131 -20.03 -8.54 -18.74
C ARG A 131 -19.95 -10.05 -18.51
N LYS A 132 -20.91 -10.79 -19.04
CA LYS A 132 -21.02 -12.26 -18.86
C LYS A 132 -19.82 -13.02 -19.44
N GLU A 133 -19.20 -12.48 -20.49
CA GLU A 133 -18.11 -13.10 -21.25
C GLU A 133 -16.77 -13.06 -20.53
N LEU A 134 -16.65 -12.27 -19.48
CA LEU A 134 -15.40 -12.17 -18.72
C LEU A 134 -15.09 -13.50 -18.02
N ALA A 135 -13.84 -13.95 -18.10
CA ALA A 135 -13.39 -15.17 -17.43
C ALA A 135 -13.44 -15.02 -15.89
N SER A 136 -13.10 -13.81 -15.38
CA SER A 136 -13.09 -13.48 -13.95
C SER A 136 -13.86 -12.19 -13.65
N SER A 137 -14.16 -11.97 -12.37
CA SER A 137 -14.77 -10.73 -11.92
C SER A 137 -13.82 -9.55 -12.11
N ASP A 138 -14.34 -8.43 -12.62
CA ASP A 138 -13.63 -7.18 -12.88
C ASP A 138 -14.07 -6.04 -11.94
N ILE A 139 -15.07 -6.28 -11.11
CA ILE A 139 -15.50 -5.36 -10.03
C ILE A 139 -15.41 -6.08 -8.69
N GLN A 140 -14.81 -5.39 -7.72
CA GLN A 140 -14.84 -5.74 -6.31
C GLN A 140 -15.57 -4.64 -5.53
N VAL A 141 -16.56 -5.02 -4.74
CA VAL A 141 -17.35 -4.12 -3.91
C VAL A 141 -17.07 -4.42 -2.45
N HIS A 142 -16.71 -3.39 -1.69
CA HIS A 142 -16.56 -3.46 -0.24
C HIS A 142 -17.73 -2.75 0.42
N PHE A 143 -18.51 -3.46 1.22
CA PHE A 143 -19.53 -2.85 2.05
C PHE A 143 -18.92 -2.43 3.39
N ILE A 144 -18.97 -1.12 3.67
CA ILE A 144 -18.40 -0.52 4.88
C ILE A 144 -19.55 0.13 5.67
N PRO A 145 -19.96 -0.44 6.82
CA PRO A 145 -21.12 0.04 7.58
C PRO A 145 -20.80 1.26 8.48
N TYR A 146 -19.78 2.04 8.15
CA TYR A 146 -19.45 3.29 8.82
C TYR A 146 -18.88 4.32 7.84
N LEU A 147 -18.99 5.60 8.22
CA LEU A 147 -18.37 6.71 7.51
C LEU A 147 -17.36 7.38 8.45
N SER A 148 -16.11 7.40 8.04
CA SER A 148 -15.07 8.16 8.71
C SER A 148 -14.98 9.56 8.12
N LEU A 149 -15.14 10.59 8.95
CA LEU A 149 -14.97 11.99 8.54
C LEU A 149 -13.50 12.38 8.26
N ILE A 150 -12.57 11.51 8.60
CA ILE A 150 -11.12 11.75 8.40
C ILE A 150 -10.73 11.64 6.90
N HIS A 151 -11.61 11.07 6.08
CA HIS A 151 -11.35 10.81 4.66
C HIS A 151 -12.33 11.54 3.71
N ILE A 152 -12.97 12.62 4.18
CA ILE A 152 -13.79 13.52 3.35
C ILE A 152 -12.98 14.78 3.06
#